data_3afc69ec33503acec2cea252de7dd4f3
#
_entry.id   3afc69ec33503acec2cea252de7dd4f3
#
_cell.length_a   1.000
_cell.length_b   1.000
_cell.length_c   1.000
_cell.angle_alpha   90.00
_cell.angle_beta   90.00
_cell.angle_gamma   90.00
#
_symmetry.space_group_name_H-M   'P 1'
#
loop_
_entity.id
_entity.type
_entity.pdbx_description
1 polymer ?
#
loop_
_entity_poly.entity_id
_entity_poly.type
_entity_poly.pdbx_seq_one_letter_code
_entity_poly.pdbx_strand_id
1 'polypeptide(L)'
;KKHTGETEYFYRSVVCMITGKSPHVILGQEMLKPRDGSGKDEGELTGGKRLIERLKKRHGHFADVIVADALYLNAPFINTLKENGLEGVIRLKDERRMIFQDAEHLFKQDEGKKASFWKGKKKIEVWDLSGFKMEGCPYKLRVVRYHEQWEENGKETERFMWLVTTLE
;
A
#
# COMPACT_ATOMS: atom_id res chain seq x y z
N LYS A 1 20.00 -10.90 -15.18
CA LYS A 1 20.86 -12.04 -15.52
C LYS A 1 20.86 -12.99 -14.35
N LYS A 2 20.45 -14.25 -14.55
CA LYS A 2 20.71 -15.32 -13.58
C LYS A 2 22.22 -15.58 -13.50
N HIS A 3 22.68 -16.17 -12.41
CA HIS A 3 24.09 -16.60 -12.25
C HIS A 3 24.60 -17.55 -13.34
N THR A 4 23.71 -18.15 -14.13
CA THR A 4 23.99 -19.04 -15.26
C THR A 4 24.40 -18.30 -16.55
N GLY A 5 24.34 -16.97 -16.60
CA GLY A 5 24.60 -16.19 -17.82
C GLY A 5 23.47 -16.22 -18.86
N GLU A 6 22.43 -16.97 -18.65
CA GLU A 6 21.25 -17.03 -19.52
C GLU A 6 20.45 -15.74 -19.48
N THR A 7 19.96 -15.30 -20.64
CA THR A 7 19.08 -14.13 -20.76
C THR A 7 17.64 -14.60 -20.74
N GLU A 8 16.89 -14.18 -19.70
CA GLU A 8 15.44 -14.40 -19.65
C GLU A 8 14.69 -13.16 -20.12
N TYR A 9 13.68 -13.37 -20.95
CA TYR A 9 12.75 -12.35 -21.39
C TYR A 9 11.43 -12.53 -20.65
N PHE A 10 10.93 -11.44 -20.04
CA PHE A 10 9.65 -11.47 -19.35
C PHE A 10 8.90 -10.14 -19.53
N TYR A 11 7.59 -10.22 -19.49
CA TYR A 11 6.72 -9.06 -19.46
C TYR A 11 6.41 -8.70 -18.02
N ARG A 12 6.36 -7.40 -17.73
CA ARG A 12 5.95 -6.88 -16.43
C ARG A 12 4.64 -6.10 -16.60
N SER A 13 3.75 -6.26 -15.64
CA SER A 13 2.49 -5.53 -15.63
C SER A 13 2.06 -5.18 -14.21
N VAL A 14 1.24 -4.13 -14.10
CA VAL A 14 0.49 -3.80 -12.89
C VAL A 14 -0.94 -4.28 -13.09
N VAL A 15 -1.49 -4.94 -12.09
CA VAL A 15 -2.85 -5.47 -12.11
C VAL A 15 -3.65 -4.84 -10.98
N CYS A 16 -4.86 -4.36 -11.29
CA CYS A 16 -5.86 -3.95 -10.32
C CYS A 16 -6.97 -4.99 -10.25
N MET A 17 -7.28 -5.45 -9.03
CA MET A 17 -8.30 -6.47 -8.80
C MET A 17 -9.17 -6.12 -7.59
N ILE A 18 -10.42 -6.55 -7.60
CA ILE A 18 -11.29 -6.49 -6.42
C ILE A 18 -10.86 -7.61 -5.47
N THR A 19 -10.64 -7.25 -4.20
CA THR A 19 -10.25 -8.17 -3.12
C THR A 19 -11.30 -8.18 -2.00
N GLY A 20 -11.18 -9.11 -1.06
CA GLY A 20 -12.01 -9.17 0.14
C GLY A 20 -13.25 -10.06 0.00
N LYS A 21 -13.73 -10.34 -1.21
CA LYS A 21 -14.82 -11.30 -1.49
C LYS A 21 -14.43 -12.19 -2.66
N SER A 22 -14.91 -13.42 -2.66
CA SER A 22 -14.76 -14.35 -3.79
C SER A 22 -15.97 -14.22 -4.73
N PRO A 23 -15.77 -14.33 -6.06
CA PRO A 23 -14.51 -14.49 -6.78
C PRO A 23 -13.70 -13.18 -6.83
N HIS A 24 -12.38 -13.31 -6.94
CA HIS A 24 -11.52 -12.16 -7.20
C HIS A 24 -11.67 -11.74 -8.68
N VAL A 25 -11.95 -10.47 -8.91
CA VAL A 25 -12.20 -9.94 -10.27
C VAL A 25 -11.08 -8.98 -10.65
N ILE A 26 -10.42 -9.26 -11.78
CA ILE A 26 -9.45 -8.34 -12.37
C ILE A 26 -10.20 -7.20 -13.06
N LEU A 27 -10.02 -5.97 -12.58
CA LEU A 27 -10.60 -4.76 -13.18
C LEU A 27 -9.78 -4.26 -14.37
N GLY A 28 -8.48 -4.45 -14.32
CA GLY A 28 -7.60 -4.07 -15.39
C GLY A 28 -6.15 -4.42 -15.15
N GLN A 29 -5.40 -4.40 -16.24
CA GLN A 29 -3.97 -4.68 -16.29
C GLN A 29 -3.29 -3.63 -17.14
N GLU A 30 -2.14 -3.14 -16.72
CA GLU A 30 -1.31 -2.20 -17.46
C GLU A 30 0.07 -2.78 -17.69
N MET A 31 0.45 -2.97 -18.95
CA MET A 31 1.77 -3.44 -19.32
C MET A 31 2.80 -2.33 -19.11
N LEU A 32 3.92 -2.66 -18.48
CA LEU A 32 5.04 -1.74 -18.37
C LEU A 32 5.79 -1.67 -19.70
N LYS A 33 6.08 -0.45 -20.12
CA LYS A 33 6.80 -0.22 -21.39
C LYS A 33 8.25 -0.67 -21.25
N PRO A 34 8.74 -1.46 -22.21
CA PRO A 34 10.16 -1.82 -22.27
C PRO A 34 11.00 -0.60 -22.69
N ARG A 35 12.30 -0.77 -22.70
CA ARG A 35 13.30 0.19 -23.17
C ARG A 35 13.14 0.52 -24.67
N ASP A 36 12.21 1.38 -25.01
CA ASP A 36 12.06 1.85 -26.40
C ASP A 36 12.98 3.06 -26.67
N GLY A 37 14.30 2.80 -26.72
CA GLY A 37 15.30 3.85 -26.97
C GLY A 37 15.63 4.74 -25.76
N SER A 38 14.97 4.58 -24.61
CA SER A 38 15.32 5.24 -23.36
C SER A 38 16.22 4.38 -22.48
N GLY A 39 17.06 5.02 -21.65
CA GLY A 39 18.06 4.32 -20.82
C GLY A 39 17.49 3.35 -19.77
N LYS A 40 16.18 3.38 -19.45
CA LYS A 40 15.56 2.60 -18.38
C LYS A 40 14.17 2.10 -18.77
N ASP A 41 13.82 0.90 -18.30
CA ASP A 41 12.47 0.39 -18.37
C ASP A 41 11.51 1.24 -17.51
N GLU A 42 10.24 1.28 -17.90
CA GLU A 42 9.18 1.95 -17.12
C GLU A 42 9.03 1.30 -15.75
N GLY A 43 8.91 2.14 -14.72
CA GLY A 43 8.67 1.70 -13.35
C GLY A 43 7.19 1.38 -13.07
N GLU A 44 6.94 0.49 -12.11
CA GLU A 44 5.59 0.07 -11.71
C GLU A 44 4.71 1.25 -11.25
N LEU A 45 5.30 2.26 -10.61
CA LEU A 45 4.58 3.47 -10.18
C LEU A 45 3.94 4.22 -11.35
N THR A 46 4.66 4.36 -12.46
CA THR A 46 4.14 5.02 -13.67
C THR A 46 3.02 4.20 -14.30
N GLY A 47 3.22 2.89 -14.41
CA GLY A 47 2.18 1.97 -14.89
C GLY A 47 0.96 1.95 -13.97
N GLY A 48 1.15 1.98 -12.65
CA GLY A 48 0.08 2.02 -11.66
C GLY A 48 -0.78 3.27 -11.76
N LYS A 49 -0.17 4.45 -11.87
CA LYS A 49 -0.90 5.71 -12.08
C LYS A 49 -1.73 5.69 -13.36
N ARG A 50 -1.11 5.29 -14.48
CA ARG A 50 -1.80 5.16 -15.77
C ARG A 50 -2.97 4.17 -15.71
N LEU A 51 -2.81 3.06 -14.96
CA LEU A 51 -3.90 2.09 -14.74
C LEU A 51 -5.08 2.72 -14.00
N ILE A 52 -4.84 3.45 -12.91
CA ILE A 52 -5.89 4.15 -12.13
C ILE A 52 -6.66 5.13 -13.01
N GLU A 53 -5.96 6.00 -13.74
CA GLU A 53 -6.56 6.99 -14.65
C GLU A 53 -7.40 6.31 -15.73
N ARG A 54 -6.91 5.22 -16.32
CA ARG A 54 -7.62 4.44 -17.33
C ARG A 54 -8.88 3.77 -16.77
N LEU A 55 -8.80 3.18 -15.58
CA LEU A 55 -9.95 2.57 -14.90
C LEU A 55 -11.01 3.64 -14.59
N LYS A 56 -10.59 4.80 -14.07
CA LYS A 56 -11.50 5.93 -13.82
C LYS A 56 -12.21 6.40 -15.09
N LYS A 57 -11.46 6.57 -16.17
CA LYS A 57 -12.03 6.97 -17.47
C LYS A 57 -13.01 5.94 -18.02
N ARG A 58 -12.73 4.64 -17.84
CA ARG A 58 -13.53 3.55 -18.42
C ARG A 58 -14.78 3.23 -17.60
N HIS A 59 -14.67 3.25 -16.28
CA HIS A 59 -15.68 2.71 -15.37
C HIS A 59 -16.30 3.76 -14.43
N GLY A 60 -15.82 5.02 -14.49
CA GLY A 60 -16.26 6.04 -13.55
C GLY A 60 -15.77 5.77 -12.12
N HIS A 61 -16.67 5.74 -11.16
CA HIS A 61 -16.34 5.37 -9.77
C HIS A 61 -16.30 3.84 -9.65
N PHE A 62 -15.12 3.26 -9.73
CA PHE A 62 -14.91 1.81 -9.76
C PHE A 62 -14.51 1.22 -8.41
N ALA A 63 -14.09 2.06 -7.47
CA ALA A 63 -13.72 1.67 -6.11
C ALA A 63 -13.76 2.88 -5.19
N ASP A 64 -13.88 2.65 -3.87
CA ASP A 64 -13.71 3.67 -2.85
C ASP A 64 -12.25 3.71 -2.36
N VAL A 65 -11.63 2.54 -2.23
CA VAL A 65 -10.31 2.38 -1.62
C VAL A 65 -9.40 1.52 -2.49
N ILE A 66 -8.18 1.98 -2.69
CA ILE A 66 -7.10 1.21 -3.31
C ILE A 66 -6.13 0.73 -2.22
N VAL A 67 -5.93 -0.57 -2.16
CA VAL A 67 -4.93 -1.19 -1.29
C VAL A 67 -3.68 -1.49 -2.11
N ALA A 68 -2.52 -1.03 -1.65
CA ALA A 68 -1.26 -1.20 -2.37
C ALA A 68 -0.10 -1.55 -1.42
N ASP A 69 0.98 -2.09 -2.00
CA ASP A 69 2.18 -2.39 -1.24
C ASP A 69 3.05 -1.15 -0.98
N ALA A 70 4.18 -1.34 -0.29
CA ALA A 70 5.05 -0.25 0.14
C ALA A 70 5.74 0.50 -1.01
N LEU A 71 5.84 -0.07 -2.20
CA LEU A 71 6.37 0.59 -3.39
C LEU A 71 5.54 1.83 -3.75
N TYR A 72 4.22 1.73 -3.57
CA TYR A 72 3.26 2.79 -3.90
C TYR A 72 3.14 3.88 -2.83
N LEU A 73 3.84 3.78 -1.70
CA LEU A 73 3.84 4.82 -0.67
C LEU A 73 4.73 6.00 -1.10
N ASN A 74 4.20 6.84 -1.94
CA ASN A 74 4.83 8.08 -2.39
C ASN A 74 3.78 9.14 -2.75
N ALA A 75 4.15 10.41 -2.64
CA ALA A 75 3.25 11.52 -2.88
C ALA A 75 2.61 11.52 -4.28
N PRO A 76 3.33 11.29 -5.40
CA PRO A 76 2.73 11.26 -6.72
C PRO A 76 1.64 10.20 -6.91
N PHE A 77 1.76 9.03 -6.28
CA PHE A 77 0.71 8.00 -6.36
C PHE A 77 -0.50 8.35 -5.50
N ILE A 78 -0.27 8.82 -4.27
CA ILE A 78 -1.35 9.27 -3.37
C ILE A 78 -2.13 10.42 -4.02
N ASN A 79 -1.45 11.40 -4.61
CA ASN A 79 -2.09 12.50 -5.32
C ASN A 79 -2.96 11.98 -6.47
N THR A 80 -2.44 11.04 -7.28
CA THR A 80 -3.22 10.41 -8.36
C THR A 80 -4.48 9.72 -7.83
N LEU A 81 -4.43 9.02 -6.70
CA LEU A 81 -5.62 8.42 -6.09
C LEU A 81 -6.64 9.49 -5.73
N LYS A 82 -6.24 10.50 -4.97
CA LYS A 82 -7.13 11.58 -4.49
C LYS A 82 -7.74 12.39 -5.64
N GLU A 83 -6.96 12.72 -6.68
CA GLU A 83 -7.43 13.39 -7.88
C GLU A 83 -8.48 12.58 -8.66
N ASN A 84 -8.44 11.25 -8.53
CA ASN A 84 -9.43 10.36 -9.12
C ASN A 84 -10.59 10.00 -8.16
N GLY A 85 -10.68 10.63 -7.00
CA GLY A 85 -11.73 10.41 -6.00
C GLY A 85 -11.63 9.05 -5.30
N LEU A 86 -10.39 8.57 -5.09
CA LEU A 86 -10.08 7.30 -4.44
C LEU A 86 -9.31 7.54 -3.14
N GLU A 87 -9.56 6.71 -2.15
CA GLU A 87 -8.75 6.64 -0.94
C GLU A 87 -7.66 5.57 -1.08
N GLY A 88 -6.55 5.74 -0.35
CA GLY A 88 -5.44 4.81 -0.35
C GLY A 88 -5.25 4.14 1.01
N VAL A 89 -4.96 2.84 1.00
CA VAL A 89 -4.40 2.09 2.14
C VAL A 89 -3.12 1.43 1.65
N ILE A 90 -1.98 1.94 2.07
CA ILE A 90 -0.69 1.58 1.52
C ILE A 90 0.22 1.07 2.64
N ARG A 91 0.92 -0.02 2.39
CA ARG A 91 1.83 -0.60 3.38
C ARG A 91 3.03 0.32 3.64
N LEU A 92 3.39 0.51 4.92
CA LEU A 92 4.60 1.19 5.36
C LEU A 92 5.59 0.13 5.85
N LYS A 93 6.72 -0.05 5.14
CA LYS A 93 7.75 -1.06 5.44
C LYS A 93 9.11 -0.46 5.81
N ASP A 94 9.40 0.74 5.33
CA ASP A 94 10.71 1.35 5.49
C ASP A 94 10.75 2.17 6.78
N GLU A 95 11.41 1.64 7.80
CA GLU A 95 11.57 2.25 9.13
C GLU A 95 12.42 3.53 9.10
N ARG A 96 13.19 3.76 8.03
CA ARG A 96 13.98 4.98 7.85
C ARG A 96 13.15 6.19 7.41
N ARG A 97 11.90 5.97 6.98
CA ARG A 97 11.01 7.07 6.59
C ARG A 97 10.60 7.89 7.81
N MET A 98 10.64 9.21 7.68
CA MET A 98 10.22 10.12 8.75
C MET A 98 8.83 9.80 9.27
N ILE A 99 7.87 9.55 8.39
CA ILE A 99 6.49 9.20 8.77
C ILE A 99 6.41 7.94 9.66
N PHE A 100 7.32 6.98 9.48
CA PHE A 100 7.41 5.80 10.36
C PHE A 100 7.97 6.19 11.72
N GLN A 101 9.09 6.93 11.74
CA GLN A 101 9.77 7.33 12.97
C GLN A 101 8.90 8.24 13.83
N ASP A 102 8.22 9.20 13.22
CA ASP A 102 7.29 10.10 13.91
C ASP A 102 6.12 9.31 14.51
N ALA A 103 5.51 8.41 13.73
CA ALA A 103 4.40 7.61 14.21
C ALA A 103 4.83 6.63 15.33
N GLU A 104 5.98 5.98 15.20
CA GLU A 104 6.51 5.09 16.23
C GLU A 104 6.77 5.84 17.54
N HIS A 105 7.37 7.05 17.45
CA HIS A 105 7.63 7.88 18.61
C HIS A 105 6.33 8.25 19.33
N LEU A 106 5.32 8.74 18.60
CA LEU A 106 4.03 9.13 19.15
C LEU A 106 3.28 7.93 19.77
N PHE A 107 3.30 6.77 19.13
CA PHE A 107 2.68 5.57 19.70
C PHE A 107 3.40 5.06 20.96
N LYS A 108 4.71 5.28 21.10
CA LYS A 108 5.45 5.00 22.35
C LYS A 108 5.06 5.93 23.49
N GLN A 109 4.57 7.14 23.19
CA GLN A 109 4.02 8.09 24.14
C GLN A 109 2.53 7.89 24.43
N ASP A 110 1.97 6.79 23.98
CA ASP A 110 0.53 6.44 24.10
C ASP A 110 -0.42 7.42 23.40
N GLU A 111 0.10 8.16 22.43
CA GLU A 111 -0.69 9.04 21.57
C GLU A 111 -1.49 8.25 20.53
N GLY A 112 -2.68 8.75 20.19
CA GLY A 112 -3.57 8.14 19.21
C GLY A 112 -4.62 7.23 19.81
N LYS A 113 -5.47 6.70 18.95
CA LYS A 113 -6.52 5.76 19.32
C LYS A 113 -5.99 4.35 19.36
N LYS A 114 -6.33 3.61 20.43
CA LYS A 114 -5.97 2.21 20.58
C LYS A 114 -7.24 1.36 20.68
N ALA A 115 -7.27 0.28 19.92
CA ALA A 115 -8.32 -0.74 20.00
C ALA A 115 -7.70 -2.13 20.15
N SER A 116 -8.37 -3.02 20.89
CA SER A 116 -7.96 -4.42 21.02
C SER A 116 -9.21 -5.30 20.90
N PHE A 117 -9.11 -6.37 20.10
CA PHE A 117 -10.18 -7.34 19.88
C PHE A 117 -9.63 -8.71 19.47
N TRP A 118 -10.50 -9.71 19.51
CA TRP A 118 -10.16 -11.07 19.08
C TRP A 118 -10.73 -11.36 17.70
N LYS A 119 -9.92 -11.94 16.84
CA LYS A 119 -10.31 -12.49 15.53
C LYS A 119 -9.96 -13.98 15.48
N GLY A 120 -10.93 -14.82 15.81
CA GLY A 120 -10.68 -16.25 16.03
C GLY A 120 -9.72 -16.45 17.20
N LYS A 121 -8.61 -17.13 16.99
CA LYS A 121 -7.56 -17.39 17.99
C LYS A 121 -6.49 -16.29 18.08
N LYS A 122 -6.63 -15.22 17.30
CA LYS A 122 -5.66 -14.12 17.27
C LYS A 122 -6.13 -12.94 18.08
N LYS A 123 -5.28 -12.44 18.96
CA LYS A 123 -5.45 -11.15 19.61
C LYS A 123 -4.95 -10.07 18.65
N ILE A 124 -5.76 -9.07 18.37
CA ILE A 124 -5.45 -7.95 17.49
C ILE A 124 -5.39 -6.68 18.33
N GLU A 125 -4.32 -5.92 18.18
CA GLU A 125 -4.21 -4.57 18.73
C GLU A 125 -3.92 -3.60 17.58
N VAL A 126 -4.62 -2.48 17.57
CA VAL A 126 -4.51 -1.46 16.54
C VAL A 126 -4.27 -0.12 17.20
N TRP A 127 -3.28 0.60 16.72
CA TRP A 127 -3.03 2.01 17.05
C TRP A 127 -3.29 2.84 15.80
N ASP A 128 -3.91 3.99 15.97
CA ASP A 128 -4.35 4.85 14.87
C ASP A 128 -4.11 6.31 15.26
N LEU A 129 -3.40 7.03 14.41
CA LEU A 129 -3.13 8.45 14.58
C LEU A 129 -3.16 9.17 13.23
N SER A 130 -3.84 10.33 13.19
CA SER A 130 -3.99 11.18 12.00
C SER A 130 -3.07 12.40 12.06
N GLY A 131 -2.96 13.10 10.94
CA GLY A 131 -2.29 14.41 10.86
C GLY A 131 -0.87 14.36 10.33
N PHE A 132 -0.40 13.19 9.91
CA PHE A 132 0.91 13.07 9.29
C PHE A 132 0.95 13.78 7.93
N LYS A 133 2.14 14.27 7.58
CA LYS A 133 2.42 14.93 6.31
C LYS A 133 3.52 14.17 5.56
N MET A 134 3.46 14.25 4.26
CA MET A 134 4.51 13.74 3.36
C MET A 134 4.87 14.84 2.38
N GLU A 135 6.15 15.05 2.12
CA GLU A 135 6.63 16.02 1.15
C GLU A 135 6.00 15.76 -0.24
N GLY A 136 5.50 16.83 -0.88
CA GLY A 136 4.80 16.75 -2.16
C GLY A 136 3.38 16.18 -2.11
N CYS A 137 2.85 15.86 -0.91
CA CYS A 137 1.48 15.41 -0.71
C CYS A 137 0.68 16.46 0.09
N PRO A 138 -0.34 17.12 -0.51
CA PRO A 138 -1.13 18.13 0.19
C PRO A 138 -2.15 17.55 1.18
N TYR A 139 -2.36 16.25 1.14
CA TYR A 139 -3.36 15.55 1.94
C TYR A 139 -2.79 15.13 3.30
N LYS A 140 -3.63 15.20 4.33
CA LYS A 140 -3.31 14.65 5.65
C LYS A 140 -3.36 13.13 5.57
N LEU A 141 -2.37 12.50 6.18
CA LEU A 141 -2.26 11.05 6.22
C LEU A 141 -2.51 10.55 7.64
N ARG A 142 -3.02 9.34 7.71
CA ARG A 142 -3.22 8.58 8.93
C ARG A 142 -2.27 7.40 8.93
N VAL A 143 -1.62 7.13 10.05
CA VAL A 143 -0.79 5.93 10.24
C VAL A 143 -1.52 4.96 11.15
N VAL A 144 -1.58 3.72 10.73
CA VAL A 144 -2.16 2.62 11.50
C VAL A 144 -1.07 1.58 11.75
N ARG A 145 -0.86 1.26 13.03
CA ARG A 145 -0.03 0.14 13.47
C ARG A 145 -0.96 -1.00 13.85
N TYR A 146 -0.79 -2.15 13.22
CA TYR A 146 -1.59 -3.35 13.43
C TYR A 146 -0.68 -4.45 13.98
N HIS A 147 -1.07 -5.04 15.10
CA HIS A 147 -0.34 -6.09 15.79
C HIS A 147 -1.23 -7.31 15.99
N GLU A 148 -0.82 -8.45 15.46
CA GLU A 148 -1.45 -9.76 15.68
C GLU A 148 -0.60 -10.59 16.62
N GLN A 149 -1.23 -11.25 17.58
CA GLN A 149 -0.62 -12.23 18.47
C GLN A 149 -1.43 -13.51 18.45
N TRP A 150 -0.77 -14.65 18.30
CA TRP A 150 -1.40 -15.97 18.32
C TRP A 150 -0.43 -17.03 18.79
N GLU A 151 -0.95 -18.20 19.18
CA GLU A 151 -0.16 -19.38 19.45
C GLU A 151 -0.11 -20.28 18.20
N GLU A 152 1.09 -20.68 17.81
CA GLU A 152 1.35 -21.61 16.71
C GLU A 152 2.33 -22.70 17.17
N ASN A 153 1.90 -23.97 17.13
CA ASN A 153 2.70 -25.12 17.57
C ASN A 153 3.26 -24.99 19.01
N GLY A 154 2.46 -24.46 19.94
CA GLY A 154 2.85 -24.25 21.34
C GLY A 154 3.83 -23.09 21.56
N LYS A 155 4.01 -22.21 20.57
CA LYS A 155 4.84 -21.01 20.67
C LYS A 155 4.01 -19.76 20.43
N GLU A 156 4.23 -18.74 21.25
CA GLU A 156 3.71 -17.43 20.99
C GLU A 156 4.36 -16.85 19.72
N THR A 157 3.52 -16.38 18.82
CA THR A 157 3.92 -15.79 17.55
C THR A 157 3.25 -14.43 17.41
N GLU A 158 3.97 -13.46 16.88
CA GLU A 158 3.44 -12.12 16.67
C GLU A 158 3.79 -11.57 15.29
N ARG A 159 3.00 -10.64 14.82
CA ARG A 159 3.22 -9.96 13.55
C ARG A 159 2.80 -8.50 13.63
N PHE A 160 3.69 -7.61 13.22
CA PHE A 160 3.40 -6.21 13.06
C PHE A 160 3.18 -5.84 11.59
N MET A 161 2.24 -4.95 11.37
CA MET A 161 1.99 -4.34 10.05
C MET A 161 1.72 -2.85 10.24
N TRP A 162 2.39 -2.03 9.44
CA TRP A 162 2.19 -0.60 9.42
C TRP A 162 1.55 -0.20 8.10
N LEU A 163 0.55 0.65 8.18
CA LEU A 163 -0.21 1.16 7.03
C LEU A 163 -0.26 2.68 7.08
N VAL A 164 -0.24 3.29 5.91
CA VAL A 164 -0.57 4.70 5.72
C VAL A 164 -1.84 4.77 4.92
N THR A 165 -2.77 5.61 5.33
CA THR A 165 -4.05 5.77 4.64
C THR A 165 -4.44 7.24 4.53
N THR A 166 -5.24 7.54 3.50
CA THR A 166 -5.89 8.82 3.28
C THR A 166 -7.33 8.84 3.82
N LEU A 167 -7.83 7.73 4.34
CA LEU A 167 -9.15 7.64 5.01
C LEU A 167 -9.16 8.51 6.27
N GLU A 168 -10.24 9.25 6.47
CA GLU A 168 -10.50 10.08 7.67
C GLU A 168 -11.04 9.25 8.84
#